data_549e6f0227ccc7aae45626698ac88e89
#
_entry.id   549e6f0227ccc7aae45626698ac88e89
#
_cell.length_a   1.000
_cell.length_b   1.000
_cell.length_c   1.000
_cell.angle_alpha   90.00
_cell.angle_beta   90.00
_cell.angle_gamma   90.00
#
_symmetry.space_group_name_H-M   'P 1'
#
loop_
_entity.id
_entity.type
_entity.pdbx_description
1 polymer ?
#
loop_
_entity_poly.entity_id
_entity_poly.type
_entity_poly.pdbx_seq_one_letter_code
_entity_poly.pdbx_strand_id
1 'polypeptide(L)'
;MLCLLCGYSGNILDIAARYLGVPYVAGALEGAGEEALVIDEQRLDCTTFVELTVAHWMAEQCDTLSFEGSVQGMRYRDGVVDGYLSRLHYFSDWVKENTERGVWSELTPTEADAHLWEADTLTLSFMSAHPQSYPYLKAHAWAVDSIRDIEANYRNLPIHYIKKSVLNLGPDELPIRNGDILALVTTIEGLDVTHLGFAVWKDDRLHLMHASMNHGKVVIDERTLYDYLSTRKSCPGVRVVRIRNEE
;
A
#
# COMPACT_ATOMS: atom_id res chain seq x y z
N MET A 1 18.14 -8.89 10.85
CA MET A 1 18.41 -8.62 12.27
C MET A 1 17.19 -7.84 12.76
N LEU A 2 16.24 -8.53 13.40
CA LEU A 2 15.08 -7.86 14.00
C LEU A 2 15.59 -6.89 15.07
N CYS A 3 15.38 -5.60 14.86
CA CYS A 3 15.43 -4.64 15.94
C CYS A 3 14.16 -4.88 16.78
N LEU A 4 14.34 -5.23 18.06
CA LEU A 4 13.24 -5.20 19.03
C LEU A 4 12.72 -3.76 19.06
N LEU A 5 11.52 -3.54 18.56
CA LEU A 5 10.86 -2.23 18.58
C LEU A 5 10.66 -1.85 20.04
N CYS A 6 11.44 -0.90 20.53
CA CYS A 6 11.32 -0.40 21.90
C CYS A 6 10.00 0.38 22.05
N GLY A 7 9.08 -0.15 22.85
CA GLY A 7 7.72 0.29 23.09
C GLY A 7 7.48 1.80 23.24
N TYR A 8 7.36 2.48 22.11
CA TYR A 8 6.83 3.83 22.00
C TYR A 8 5.45 3.76 21.36
N SER A 9 4.44 4.30 22.03
CA SER A 9 3.03 4.20 21.65
C SER A 9 2.57 5.32 20.69
N GLY A 10 3.40 5.71 19.71
CA GLY A 10 3.00 6.68 18.70
C GLY A 10 1.93 6.11 17.77
N ASN A 11 0.78 6.80 17.66
CA ASN A 11 -0.26 6.43 16.72
C ASN A 11 0.19 6.76 15.29
N ILE A 12 0.21 5.79 14.38
CA ILE A 12 0.61 6.03 12.97
C ILE A 12 -0.24 7.10 12.29
N LEU A 13 -1.52 7.26 12.70
CA LEU A 13 -2.39 8.29 12.15
C LEU A 13 -1.95 9.71 12.55
N ASP A 14 -1.27 9.89 13.68
CA ASP A 14 -0.72 11.20 14.05
C ASP A 14 0.43 11.58 13.11
N ILE A 15 1.22 10.60 12.68
CA ILE A 15 2.27 10.80 11.67
C ILE A 15 1.65 11.07 10.31
N ALA A 16 0.69 10.25 9.89
CA ALA A 16 -0.04 10.44 8.65
C ALA A 16 -0.71 11.81 8.55
N ALA A 17 -1.21 12.34 9.69
CA ALA A 17 -1.84 13.66 9.78
C ALA A 17 -0.89 14.82 9.48
N ARG A 18 0.42 14.63 9.65
CA ARG A 18 1.45 15.65 9.29
C ARG A 18 1.44 15.96 7.79
N TYR A 19 0.98 15.01 6.97
CA TYR A 19 0.89 15.13 5.51
C TYR A 19 -0.45 15.71 5.01
N LEU A 20 -1.43 15.97 5.89
CA LEU A 20 -2.72 16.55 5.46
C LEU A 20 -2.51 17.87 4.72
N GLY A 21 -3.09 17.94 3.52
CA GLY A 21 -2.96 19.10 2.63
C GLY A 21 -1.75 19.07 1.70
N VAL A 22 -0.81 18.13 1.85
CA VAL A 22 0.33 17.98 0.93
C VAL A 22 -0.20 17.64 -0.47
N PRO A 23 0.27 18.34 -1.52
CA PRO A 23 -0.18 18.14 -2.89
C PRO A 23 -0.01 16.71 -3.41
N TYR A 24 -1.03 16.22 -4.13
CA TYR A 24 -0.98 14.97 -4.87
C TYR A 24 -0.19 15.13 -6.18
N VAL A 25 0.65 14.16 -6.50
CA VAL A 25 1.28 14.02 -7.81
C VAL A 25 1.22 12.56 -8.26
N ALA A 26 0.72 12.32 -9.47
CA ALA A 26 0.67 10.96 -10.00
C ALA A 26 2.07 10.47 -10.38
N GLY A 27 2.39 9.21 -10.01
CA GLY A 27 3.65 8.57 -10.39
C GLY A 27 4.87 9.28 -9.81
N ALA A 28 4.82 9.64 -8.52
CA ALA A 28 5.88 10.37 -7.83
C ALA A 28 7.28 9.73 -7.98
N LEU A 29 7.33 8.43 -8.23
CA LEU A 29 8.55 7.64 -8.40
C LEU A 29 8.84 7.27 -9.85
N GLU A 30 7.97 7.67 -10.82
CA GLU A 30 8.14 7.26 -12.21
C GLU A 30 9.01 8.22 -13.01
N GLY A 31 10.04 7.68 -13.66
CA GLY A 31 10.96 8.41 -14.53
C GLY A 31 11.59 7.48 -15.57
N ALA A 32 12.22 8.06 -16.59
CA ALA A 32 12.94 7.31 -17.62
C ALA A 32 14.47 7.19 -17.31
N GLY A 33 14.93 7.86 -16.26
CA GLY A 33 16.32 7.88 -15.83
C GLY A 33 16.72 6.68 -14.97
N GLU A 34 17.96 6.73 -14.47
CA GLU A 34 18.45 5.73 -13.53
C GLU A 34 17.64 5.75 -12.23
N GLU A 35 17.40 4.58 -11.67
CA GLU A 35 16.69 4.42 -10.40
C GLU A 35 17.54 4.98 -9.26
N ALA A 36 16.91 5.76 -8.40
CA ALA A 36 17.51 6.29 -7.19
C ALA A 36 16.48 6.34 -6.07
N LEU A 37 16.93 6.36 -4.83
CA LEU A 37 16.05 6.58 -3.68
C LEU A 37 15.51 8.03 -3.71
N VAL A 38 14.26 8.17 -4.16
CA VAL A 38 13.56 9.46 -4.16
C VAL A 38 12.74 9.58 -2.89
N ILE A 39 12.94 10.67 -2.14
CA ILE A 39 12.15 11.05 -0.98
C ILE A 39 11.69 12.49 -1.19
N ASP A 40 10.40 12.67 -1.42
CA ASP A 40 9.75 13.98 -1.56
C ASP A 40 8.52 14.02 -0.64
N GLU A 41 8.65 14.75 0.47
CA GLU A 41 7.56 14.89 1.45
C GLU A 41 6.60 16.04 1.10
N GLN A 42 6.87 16.78 0.02
CA GLN A 42 6.09 17.93 -0.39
C GLN A 42 5.08 17.60 -1.50
N ARG A 43 5.22 16.43 -2.17
CA ARG A 43 4.36 15.98 -3.25
C ARG A 43 4.27 14.46 -3.21
N LEU A 44 3.08 13.94 -3.05
CA LEU A 44 2.84 12.53 -2.76
C LEU A 44 1.84 11.90 -3.71
N ASP A 45 2.08 10.66 -4.09
CA ASP A 45 1.02 9.75 -4.53
C ASP A 45 0.55 8.86 -3.38
N CYS A 46 -0.37 7.93 -3.66
CA CYS A 46 -0.93 7.08 -2.61
C CYS A 46 0.12 6.12 -2.01
N THR A 47 1.07 5.66 -2.81
CA THR A 47 2.13 4.75 -2.35
C THR A 47 3.16 5.49 -1.51
N THR A 48 3.69 6.60 -2.01
CA THR A 48 4.68 7.40 -1.29
C THR A 48 4.14 7.97 0.01
N PHE A 49 2.84 8.37 0.05
CA PHE A 49 2.19 8.78 1.29
C PHE A 49 2.24 7.68 2.36
N VAL A 50 1.88 6.44 1.98
CA VAL A 50 1.91 5.30 2.92
C VAL A 50 3.34 4.96 3.32
N GLU A 51 4.26 4.84 2.37
CA GLU A 51 5.66 4.50 2.64
C GLU A 51 6.33 5.51 3.58
N LEU A 52 6.21 6.81 3.29
CA LEU A 52 6.85 7.84 4.12
C LEU A 52 6.24 7.90 5.52
N THR A 53 4.92 7.72 5.64
CA THR A 53 4.26 7.63 6.94
C THR A 53 4.79 6.46 7.77
N VAL A 54 4.86 5.26 7.18
CA VAL A 54 5.36 4.07 7.88
C VAL A 54 6.84 4.21 8.21
N ALA A 55 7.64 4.79 7.31
CA ALA A 55 9.07 5.01 7.54
C ALA A 55 9.34 5.95 8.72
N HIS A 56 8.59 7.05 8.83
CA HIS A 56 8.66 7.92 10.01
C HIS A 56 8.25 7.19 11.27
N TRP A 57 7.16 6.44 11.20
CA TRP A 57 6.72 5.64 12.35
C TRP A 57 7.81 4.66 12.78
N MET A 58 8.44 3.93 11.85
CA MET A 58 9.53 2.98 12.16
C MET A 58 10.75 3.68 12.78
N ALA A 59 11.15 4.83 12.25
CA ALA A 59 12.29 5.60 12.77
C ALA A 59 12.00 6.16 14.18
N GLU A 60 10.75 6.52 14.48
CA GLU A 60 10.34 6.97 15.81
C GLU A 60 10.22 5.82 16.83
N GLN A 61 10.03 4.56 16.37
CA GLN A 61 9.97 3.38 17.23
C GLN A 61 11.34 2.77 17.55
N CYS A 62 12.37 3.05 16.74
CA CYS A 62 13.65 2.38 16.86
C CYS A 62 14.81 3.31 16.52
N ASP A 63 15.63 3.65 17.52
CA ASP A 63 16.79 4.55 17.38
C ASP A 63 17.86 4.05 16.38
N THR A 64 17.84 2.77 16.01
CA THR A 64 18.78 2.19 15.05
C THR A 64 18.29 2.25 13.60
N LEU A 65 17.03 2.66 13.38
CA LEU A 65 16.45 2.83 12.05
C LEU A 65 16.45 4.31 11.67
N SER A 66 17.05 4.65 10.53
CA SER A 66 16.87 5.98 9.95
C SER A 66 15.60 6.02 9.09
N PHE A 67 15.04 7.21 8.93
CA PHE A 67 13.89 7.43 8.05
C PHE A 67 14.19 6.99 6.60
N GLU A 68 15.31 7.45 6.04
CA GLU A 68 15.72 7.12 4.68
C GLU A 68 15.99 5.61 4.52
N GLY A 69 16.64 4.98 5.51
CA GLY A 69 16.88 3.55 5.52
C GLY A 69 15.59 2.73 5.59
N SER A 70 14.58 3.23 6.32
CA SER A 70 13.26 2.61 6.39
C SER A 70 12.51 2.73 5.06
N VAL A 71 12.53 3.89 4.39
CA VAL A 71 11.96 4.07 3.05
C VAL A 71 12.64 3.13 2.06
N GLN A 72 13.98 3.10 2.02
CA GLN A 72 14.72 2.21 1.13
C GLN A 72 14.38 0.75 1.39
N GLY A 73 14.38 0.35 2.67
CA GLY A 73 14.08 -1.02 3.09
C GLY A 73 12.70 -1.48 2.64
N MET A 74 11.68 -0.63 2.71
CA MET A 74 10.31 -0.99 2.31
C MET A 74 10.09 -0.97 0.81
N ARG A 75 10.74 -0.06 0.08
CA ARG A 75 10.49 0.21 -1.34
C ARG A 75 11.23 -0.72 -2.27
N TYR A 76 12.38 -1.24 -1.84
CA TYR A 76 13.27 -2.00 -2.71
C TYR A 76 13.44 -3.43 -2.22
N ARG A 77 13.53 -4.34 -3.18
CA ARG A 77 13.82 -5.77 -2.94
C ARG A 77 15.14 -5.91 -2.17
N ASP A 78 15.15 -6.74 -1.15
CA ASP A 78 16.28 -6.90 -0.22
C ASP A 78 16.76 -5.58 0.42
N GLY A 79 16.00 -4.48 0.31
CA GLY A 79 16.36 -3.15 0.79
C GLY A 79 17.50 -2.50 0.00
N VAL A 80 17.76 -2.95 -1.22
CA VAL A 80 18.88 -2.50 -2.04
C VAL A 80 18.39 -1.78 -3.29
N VAL A 81 18.89 -0.57 -3.51
CA VAL A 81 18.66 0.17 -4.77
C VAL A 81 19.61 -0.38 -5.82
N ASP A 82 19.10 -1.21 -6.71
CA ASP A 82 19.83 -1.83 -7.82
C ASP A 82 19.01 -1.74 -9.13
N GLY A 83 18.85 -0.52 -9.62
CA GLY A 83 18.06 -0.21 -10.80
C GLY A 83 16.56 -0.37 -10.62
N TYR A 84 15.82 -0.04 -11.67
CA TYR A 84 14.36 0.02 -11.71
C TYR A 84 13.68 -1.29 -11.24
N LEU A 85 14.27 -2.44 -11.56
CA LEU A 85 13.72 -3.77 -11.25
C LEU A 85 13.82 -4.15 -9.77
N SER A 86 14.67 -3.47 -9.00
CA SER A 86 14.75 -3.68 -7.55
C SER A 86 13.60 -3.04 -6.79
N ARG A 87 12.92 -2.05 -7.38
CA ARG A 87 11.74 -1.43 -6.78
C ARG A 87 10.55 -2.39 -6.77
N LEU A 88 9.84 -2.42 -5.67
CA LEU A 88 8.64 -3.25 -5.49
C LEU A 88 7.44 -2.53 -6.12
N HIS A 89 7.18 -2.82 -7.40
CA HIS A 89 6.19 -2.09 -8.21
C HIS A 89 4.75 -2.50 -7.93
N TYR A 90 4.52 -3.76 -7.55
CA TYR A 90 3.19 -4.29 -7.25
C TYR A 90 2.95 -4.33 -5.75
N PHE A 91 1.73 -4.03 -5.33
CA PHE A 91 1.34 -4.10 -3.93
C PHE A 91 1.56 -5.50 -3.33
N SER A 92 1.23 -6.55 -4.07
CA SER A 92 1.40 -7.94 -3.60
C SER A 92 2.87 -8.30 -3.39
N ASP A 93 3.78 -7.81 -4.23
CA ASP A 93 5.23 -7.97 -4.09
C ASP A 93 5.74 -7.17 -2.87
N TRP A 94 5.28 -5.93 -2.75
CA TRP A 94 5.60 -5.03 -1.64
C TRP A 94 5.12 -5.58 -0.28
N VAL A 95 3.89 -6.11 -0.22
CA VAL A 95 3.36 -6.73 1.01
C VAL A 95 4.15 -7.97 1.39
N LYS A 96 4.41 -8.87 0.43
CA LYS A 96 5.15 -10.11 0.67
C LYS A 96 6.53 -9.82 1.25
N GLU A 97 7.32 -9.01 0.56
CA GLU A 97 8.69 -8.67 0.94
C GLU A 97 8.76 -8.07 2.35
N ASN A 98 7.88 -7.13 2.66
CA ASN A 98 7.87 -6.47 3.96
C ASN A 98 7.20 -7.30 5.07
N THR A 99 6.34 -8.26 4.74
CA THR A 99 5.85 -9.27 5.69
C THR A 99 6.97 -10.22 6.11
N GLU A 100 7.80 -10.67 5.17
CA GLU A 100 8.97 -11.52 5.43
C GLU A 100 10.01 -10.79 6.31
N ARG A 101 10.11 -9.47 6.19
CA ARG A 101 10.95 -8.61 7.04
C ARG A 101 10.34 -8.31 8.41
N GLY A 102 9.08 -8.67 8.64
CA GLY A 102 8.40 -8.45 9.91
C GLY A 102 7.85 -7.04 10.12
N VAL A 103 7.77 -6.20 9.07
CA VAL A 103 7.23 -4.82 9.17
C VAL A 103 5.74 -4.84 9.46
N TRP A 104 5.01 -5.73 8.78
CA TRP A 104 3.55 -5.86 8.90
C TRP A 104 3.08 -7.29 8.67
N SER A 105 1.77 -7.48 8.75
CA SER A 105 1.07 -8.69 8.31
C SER A 105 -0.17 -8.31 7.52
N GLU A 106 -0.42 -9.02 6.43
CA GLU A 106 -1.70 -8.94 5.75
C GLU A 106 -2.74 -9.75 6.53
N LEU A 107 -3.92 -9.16 6.73
CA LEU A 107 -5.01 -9.84 7.42
C LEU A 107 -5.63 -10.89 6.50
N THR A 108 -5.99 -12.01 7.09
CA THR A 108 -6.69 -13.12 6.44
C THR A 108 -7.93 -13.48 7.24
N PRO A 109 -8.95 -14.11 6.60
CA PRO A 109 -10.16 -14.50 7.30
C PRO A 109 -9.89 -15.46 8.45
N THR A 110 -10.65 -15.28 9.53
CA THR A 110 -10.78 -16.22 10.63
C THR A 110 -12.13 -16.94 10.56
N GLU A 111 -12.35 -17.99 11.36
CA GLU A 111 -13.68 -18.65 11.41
C GLU A 111 -14.80 -17.67 11.80
N ALA A 112 -14.50 -16.72 12.69
CA ALA A 112 -15.48 -15.77 13.20
C ALA A 112 -15.92 -14.74 12.15
N ASP A 113 -15.01 -14.31 11.28
CA ASP A 113 -15.23 -13.22 10.33
C ASP A 113 -15.21 -13.64 8.86
N ALA A 114 -15.09 -14.94 8.56
CA ALA A 114 -15.00 -15.46 7.19
C ALA A 114 -16.12 -14.96 6.27
N HIS A 115 -17.31 -14.69 6.83
CA HIS A 115 -18.45 -14.16 6.07
C HIS A 115 -18.26 -12.75 5.52
N LEU A 116 -17.31 -11.99 6.04
CA LEU A 116 -16.95 -10.63 5.58
C LEU A 116 -16.02 -10.65 4.37
N TRP A 117 -15.32 -11.76 4.17
CA TRP A 117 -14.27 -11.90 3.19
C TRP A 117 -14.72 -12.54 1.89
N GLU A 118 -13.95 -12.27 0.84
CA GLU A 118 -13.97 -12.99 -0.42
C GLU A 118 -12.59 -13.55 -0.71
N ALA A 119 -12.53 -14.76 -1.24
CA ALA A 119 -11.30 -15.36 -1.74
C ALA A 119 -11.26 -15.20 -3.26
N ASP A 120 -10.11 -14.83 -3.79
CA ASP A 120 -9.89 -14.68 -5.22
C ASP A 120 -8.50 -15.18 -5.59
N THR A 121 -8.21 -15.22 -6.88
CA THR A 121 -6.93 -15.63 -7.41
C THR A 121 -6.39 -14.55 -8.35
N LEU A 122 -5.22 -14.03 -8.00
CA LEU A 122 -4.54 -12.97 -8.74
C LEU A 122 -3.45 -13.53 -9.64
N THR A 123 -3.34 -13.00 -10.84
CA THR A 123 -2.16 -13.18 -11.73
C THR A 123 -1.69 -11.82 -12.19
N LEU A 124 -0.48 -11.43 -11.81
CA LEU A 124 0.10 -10.15 -12.22
C LEU A 124 0.61 -10.21 -13.66
N SER A 125 0.31 -9.17 -14.44
CA SER A 125 0.77 -9.02 -15.83
C SER A 125 0.62 -7.59 -16.36
N PHE A 126 0.17 -6.65 -15.54
CA PHE A 126 -0.27 -5.32 -16.02
C PHE A 126 0.91 -4.51 -16.57
N MET A 127 2.04 -4.47 -15.90
CA MET A 127 3.19 -3.66 -16.34
C MET A 127 3.79 -4.19 -17.65
N SER A 128 3.99 -5.52 -17.76
CA SER A 128 4.54 -6.12 -18.98
C SER A 128 3.56 -6.08 -20.16
N ALA A 129 2.24 -6.06 -19.89
CA ALA A 129 1.22 -5.90 -20.92
C ALA A 129 1.02 -4.45 -21.35
N HIS A 130 1.34 -3.47 -20.50
CA HIS A 130 1.14 -2.03 -20.75
C HIS A 130 2.44 -1.21 -20.58
N PRO A 131 3.58 -1.60 -21.20
CA PRO A 131 4.87 -0.95 -20.96
C PRO A 131 4.86 0.54 -21.35
N GLN A 132 3.97 0.94 -22.27
CA GLN A 132 3.82 2.35 -22.68
C GLN A 132 3.28 3.27 -21.58
N SER A 133 2.69 2.71 -20.52
CA SER A 133 2.19 3.47 -19.37
C SER A 133 3.30 3.83 -18.37
N TYR A 134 4.49 3.22 -18.51
CA TYR A 134 5.62 3.38 -17.60
C TYR A 134 6.81 4.01 -18.35
N PRO A 135 7.22 5.24 -17.99
CA PRO A 135 8.30 5.94 -18.68
C PRO A 135 9.59 5.13 -18.84
N TYR A 136 9.97 4.40 -17.77
CA TYR A 136 11.17 3.55 -17.81
C TYR A 136 11.01 2.39 -18.80
N LEU A 137 9.92 1.63 -18.73
CA LEU A 137 9.69 0.48 -19.62
C LEU A 137 9.55 0.91 -21.08
N LYS A 138 8.94 2.08 -21.32
CA LYS A 138 8.85 2.69 -22.64
C LYS A 138 10.23 3.01 -23.23
N ALA A 139 11.17 3.47 -22.39
CA ALA A 139 12.52 3.82 -22.79
C ALA A 139 13.45 2.58 -22.85
N HIS A 140 13.17 1.53 -22.08
CA HIS A 140 14.04 0.38 -21.89
C HIS A 140 13.30 -0.93 -22.16
N ALA A 141 13.11 -1.27 -23.45
CA ALA A 141 12.33 -2.45 -23.86
C ALA A 141 12.83 -3.78 -23.25
N TRP A 142 14.12 -3.91 -22.97
CA TRP A 142 14.70 -5.08 -22.30
C TRP A 142 14.14 -5.33 -20.90
N ALA A 143 13.78 -4.26 -20.18
CA ALA A 143 13.24 -4.36 -18.83
C ALA A 143 11.83 -4.97 -18.78
N VAL A 144 11.10 -4.96 -19.91
CA VAL A 144 9.75 -5.56 -20.00
C VAL A 144 9.79 -7.07 -19.76
N ASP A 145 10.80 -7.76 -20.30
CA ASP A 145 10.96 -9.20 -20.09
C ASP A 145 11.29 -9.52 -18.64
N SER A 146 12.16 -8.71 -18.01
CA SER A 146 12.48 -8.86 -16.59
C SER A 146 11.27 -8.57 -15.68
N ILE A 147 10.43 -7.59 -16.01
CA ILE A 147 9.16 -7.37 -15.28
C ILE A 147 8.25 -8.59 -15.45
N ARG A 148 8.17 -9.19 -16.64
CA ARG A 148 7.37 -10.41 -16.87
C ARG A 148 7.86 -11.58 -16.03
N ASP A 149 9.17 -11.70 -15.82
CA ASP A 149 9.75 -12.72 -14.94
C ASP A 149 9.38 -12.48 -13.46
N ILE A 150 9.36 -11.22 -13.02
CA ILE A 150 8.86 -10.85 -11.68
C ILE A 150 7.37 -11.20 -11.56
N GLU A 151 6.54 -10.79 -12.52
CA GLU A 151 5.11 -11.09 -12.56
C GLU A 151 4.81 -12.59 -12.55
N ALA A 152 5.68 -13.40 -13.16
CA ALA A 152 5.52 -14.87 -13.21
C ALA A 152 5.53 -15.52 -11.82
N ASN A 153 6.16 -14.89 -10.81
CA ASN A 153 6.15 -15.37 -9.43
C ASN A 153 4.78 -15.15 -8.74
N TYR A 154 3.88 -14.38 -9.36
CA TYR A 154 2.55 -14.03 -8.85
C TYR A 154 1.44 -14.58 -9.74
N ARG A 155 1.64 -15.77 -10.31
CA ARG A 155 0.59 -16.50 -11.05
C ARG A 155 -0.26 -17.30 -10.10
N ASN A 156 -1.58 -17.16 -10.23
CA ASN A 156 -2.56 -17.87 -9.40
C ASN A 156 -2.30 -17.64 -7.88
N LEU A 157 -1.87 -16.44 -7.51
CA LEU A 157 -1.68 -16.06 -6.11
C LEU A 157 -3.04 -16.01 -5.41
N PRO A 158 -3.30 -16.84 -4.39
CA PRO A 158 -4.52 -16.72 -3.59
C PRO A 158 -4.48 -15.42 -2.80
N ILE A 159 -5.55 -14.64 -2.88
CA ILE A 159 -5.74 -13.41 -2.11
C ILE A 159 -7.07 -13.45 -1.37
N HIS A 160 -7.16 -12.70 -0.28
CA HIS A 160 -8.40 -12.45 0.43
C HIS A 160 -8.60 -10.96 0.56
N TYR A 161 -9.87 -10.54 0.47
CA TYR A 161 -10.21 -9.14 0.69
C TYR A 161 -11.56 -9.02 1.40
N ILE A 162 -11.71 -7.96 2.19
CA ILE A 162 -13.01 -7.63 2.79
C ILE A 162 -13.91 -7.07 1.69
N LYS A 163 -15.10 -7.67 1.55
CA LYS A 163 -16.07 -7.30 0.52
C LYS A 163 -16.51 -5.85 0.66
N LYS A 164 -16.61 -5.13 -0.44
CA LYS A 164 -17.17 -3.77 -0.46
C LYS A 164 -18.54 -3.67 0.20
N SER A 165 -19.40 -4.68 0.03
CA SER A 165 -20.77 -4.70 0.54
C SER A 165 -20.89 -4.65 2.06
N VAL A 166 -19.84 -4.98 2.80
CA VAL A 166 -19.83 -5.01 4.27
C VAL A 166 -19.11 -3.81 4.90
N LEU A 167 -18.50 -2.93 4.12
CA LEU A 167 -17.70 -1.80 4.63
C LEU A 167 -18.54 -0.67 5.29
N ASN A 168 -19.85 -0.84 5.36
CA ASN A 168 -20.77 0.01 6.13
C ASN A 168 -21.01 -0.48 7.55
N LEU A 169 -20.45 -1.64 7.93
CA LEU A 169 -20.50 -2.16 9.29
C LEU A 169 -19.62 -1.31 10.24
N GLY A 170 -19.86 -1.45 11.54
CA GLY A 170 -19.16 -0.71 12.58
C GLY A 170 -17.80 -1.28 12.98
N PRO A 171 -17.07 -0.58 13.87
CA PRO A 171 -15.71 -0.97 14.29
C PRO A 171 -15.66 -2.30 15.07
N ASP A 172 -16.75 -2.68 15.74
CA ASP A 172 -16.84 -3.96 16.47
C ASP A 172 -17.17 -5.15 15.56
N GLU A 173 -17.61 -4.89 14.31
CA GLU A 173 -18.03 -5.89 13.34
C GLU A 173 -16.97 -6.17 12.26
N LEU A 174 -16.10 -5.18 11.96
CA LEU A 174 -15.02 -5.32 10.98
C LEU A 174 -13.68 -5.54 11.68
N PRO A 175 -12.81 -6.43 11.15
CA PRO A 175 -11.48 -6.64 11.72
C PRO A 175 -10.49 -5.49 11.41
N ILE A 176 -10.98 -4.36 10.91
CA ILE A 176 -10.19 -3.19 10.52
C ILE A 176 -10.00 -2.27 11.73
N ARG A 177 -8.76 -1.82 11.96
CA ARG A 177 -8.41 -0.88 13.03
C ARG A 177 -7.93 0.45 12.44
N ASN A 178 -7.97 1.50 13.26
CA ASN A 178 -7.31 2.78 12.93
C ASN A 178 -5.83 2.55 12.59
N GLY A 179 -5.39 3.12 11.47
CA GLY A 179 -4.00 3.01 11.01
C GLY A 179 -3.69 1.74 10.20
N ASP A 180 -4.63 0.81 10.01
CA ASP A 180 -4.45 -0.26 9.03
C ASP A 180 -4.30 0.32 7.62
N ILE A 181 -3.39 -0.23 6.82
CA ILE A 181 -3.26 0.13 5.41
C ILE A 181 -4.36 -0.59 4.64
N LEU A 182 -5.16 0.18 3.91
CA LEU A 182 -6.23 -0.32 3.04
C LEU A 182 -5.78 -0.22 1.58
N ALA A 183 -5.78 -1.37 0.90
CA ALA A 183 -5.46 -1.45 -0.53
C ALA A 183 -6.73 -1.81 -1.32
N LEU A 184 -7.10 -0.94 -2.25
CA LEU A 184 -8.31 -1.07 -3.05
C LEU A 184 -8.09 -2.08 -4.17
N VAL A 185 -8.65 -3.28 -4.00
CA VAL A 185 -8.60 -4.37 -4.98
C VAL A 185 -9.26 -3.95 -6.29
N THR A 186 -8.80 -4.49 -7.40
CA THR A 186 -9.37 -4.17 -8.71
C THR A 186 -9.66 -5.41 -9.53
N THR A 187 -10.68 -5.31 -10.40
CA THR A 187 -10.97 -6.31 -11.44
C THR A 187 -10.28 -6.00 -12.76
N ILE A 188 -9.35 -5.02 -12.79
CA ILE A 188 -8.52 -4.77 -13.96
C ILE A 188 -7.53 -5.93 -14.11
N GLU A 189 -7.56 -6.57 -15.26
CA GLU A 189 -6.73 -7.73 -15.55
C GLU A 189 -5.24 -7.44 -15.33
N GLY A 190 -4.56 -8.32 -14.63
CA GLY A 190 -3.12 -8.24 -14.37
C GLY A 190 -2.69 -7.25 -13.30
N LEU A 191 -3.62 -6.48 -12.70
CA LEU A 191 -3.35 -5.50 -11.65
C LEU A 191 -3.94 -5.98 -10.33
N ASP A 192 -3.22 -5.77 -9.22
CA ASP A 192 -3.66 -6.17 -7.88
C ASP A 192 -4.51 -5.11 -7.18
N VAL A 193 -4.02 -3.87 -7.13
CA VAL A 193 -4.72 -2.77 -6.48
C VAL A 193 -4.60 -1.47 -7.29
N THR A 194 -5.53 -0.56 -7.10
CA THR A 194 -5.52 0.75 -7.78
C THR A 194 -5.19 1.91 -6.85
N HIS A 195 -5.21 1.69 -5.53
CA HIS A 195 -5.05 2.78 -4.58
C HIS A 195 -4.73 2.27 -3.17
N LEU A 196 -4.05 3.11 -2.38
CA LEU A 196 -3.69 2.86 -0.99
C LEU A 196 -4.11 4.02 -0.09
N GLY A 197 -4.26 3.73 1.20
CA GLY A 197 -4.46 4.73 2.25
C GLY A 197 -4.57 4.07 3.60
N PHE A 198 -4.79 4.87 4.65
CA PHE A 198 -4.98 4.39 6.02
C PHE A 198 -6.46 4.39 6.40
N ALA A 199 -6.84 3.37 7.17
CA ALA A 199 -8.15 3.29 7.81
C ALA A 199 -8.28 4.34 8.90
N VAL A 200 -9.39 5.06 8.89
CA VAL A 200 -9.75 6.05 9.94
C VAL A 200 -11.20 5.80 10.34
N TRP A 201 -11.41 5.39 11.57
CA TRP A 201 -12.74 5.31 12.17
C TRP A 201 -13.15 6.67 12.74
N LYS A 202 -14.28 7.18 12.25
CA LYS A 202 -14.88 8.43 12.71
C LYS A 202 -16.40 8.25 12.84
N ASP A 203 -16.95 8.57 14.00
CA ASP A 203 -18.39 8.42 14.29
C ASP A 203 -18.91 7.01 13.92
N ASP A 204 -18.18 5.98 14.32
CA ASP A 204 -18.41 4.56 14.01
C ASP A 204 -18.50 4.24 12.51
N ARG A 205 -17.91 5.08 11.66
CA ARG A 205 -17.85 4.88 10.21
C ARG A 205 -16.40 4.83 9.74
N LEU A 206 -16.13 3.94 8.81
CA LEU A 206 -14.82 3.78 8.22
C LEU A 206 -14.60 4.81 7.11
N HIS A 207 -13.53 5.58 7.22
CA HIS A 207 -13.05 6.55 6.25
C HIS A 207 -11.66 6.18 5.74
N LEU A 208 -11.26 6.77 4.61
CA LEU A 208 -9.94 6.59 4.03
C LEU A 208 -9.11 7.87 4.16
N MET A 209 -7.95 7.79 4.79
CA MET A 209 -6.94 8.84 4.75
C MET A 209 -5.94 8.52 3.65
N HIS A 210 -5.84 9.35 2.62
CA HIS A 210 -5.07 9.05 1.43
C HIS A 210 -4.58 10.29 0.68
N ALA A 211 -3.52 10.13 -0.13
CA ALA A 211 -3.17 11.10 -1.14
C ALA A 211 -4.17 10.97 -2.31
N SER A 212 -5.10 11.92 -2.39
CA SER A 212 -6.26 11.86 -3.28
C SER A 212 -6.03 12.63 -4.57
N MET A 213 -6.07 11.95 -5.71
CA MET A 213 -6.05 12.60 -7.03
C MET A 213 -7.25 13.54 -7.19
N ASN A 214 -8.44 13.15 -6.72
CA ASN A 214 -9.66 13.94 -6.89
C ASN A 214 -9.63 15.25 -6.06
N HIS A 215 -9.01 15.22 -4.88
CA HIS A 215 -8.85 16.41 -4.03
C HIS A 215 -7.53 17.15 -4.31
N GLY A 216 -6.64 16.57 -5.11
CA GLY A 216 -5.33 17.14 -5.44
C GLY A 216 -4.35 17.19 -4.25
N LYS A 217 -4.64 16.48 -3.16
CA LYS A 217 -3.86 16.52 -1.90
C LYS A 217 -4.16 15.35 -0.99
N VAL A 218 -3.36 15.20 0.06
CA VAL A 218 -3.64 14.26 1.16
C VAL A 218 -4.84 14.75 1.97
N VAL A 219 -5.81 13.87 2.16
CA VAL A 219 -7.06 14.16 2.91
C VAL A 219 -7.52 12.93 3.70
N ILE A 220 -8.34 13.15 4.73
CA ILE A 220 -9.32 12.14 5.16
C ILE A 220 -10.56 12.38 4.31
N ASP A 221 -10.96 11.42 3.47
CA ASP A 221 -12.13 11.58 2.60
C ASP A 221 -13.38 11.79 3.49
N GLU A 222 -14.19 12.81 3.16
CA GLU A 222 -15.40 13.12 3.92
C GLU A 222 -16.47 12.03 3.79
N ARG A 223 -16.45 11.29 2.66
CA ARG A 223 -17.30 10.12 2.44
C ARG A 223 -16.80 8.96 3.29
N THR A 224 -17.71 8.11 3.74
CA THR A 224 -17.34 6.81 4.26
C THR A 224 -16.61 5.99 3.18
N LEU A 225 -15.79 5.01 3.57
CA LEU A 225 -15.14 4.13 2.61
C LEU A 225 -16.18 3.37 1.76
N TYR A 226 -17.30 2.97 2.36
CA TYR A 226 -18.42 2.35 1.65
C TYR A 226 -18.95 3.25 0.53
N ASP A 227 -19.24 4.53 0.83
CA ASP A 227 -19.74 5.49 -0.14
C ASP A 227 -18.67 5.84 -1.20
N TYR A 228 -17.41 5.96 -0.79
CA TYR A 228 -16.29 6.19 -1.69
C TYR A 228 -16.15 5.06 -2.71
N LEU A 229 -16.32 3.79 -2.30
CA LEU A 229 -16.24 2.64 -3.17
C LEU A 229 -17.53 2.34 -3.94
N SER A 230 -18.69 2.82 -3.50
CA SER A 230 -19.99 2.55 -4.13
C SER A 230 -20.01 2.93 -5.61
N THR A 231 -19.30 4.01 -5.98
CA THR A 231 -19.19 4.50 -7.36
C THR A 231 -18.09 3.81 -8.18
N ARG A 232 -17.25 2.97 -7.55
CA ARG A 232 -16.10 2.30 -8.17
C ARG A 232 -16.47 0.87 -8.54
N LYS A 233 -16.96 0.68 -9.77
CA LYS A 233 -17.45 -0.62 -10.25
C LYS A 233 -16.36 -1.70 -10.29
N SER A 234 -15.13 -1.31 -10.61
CA SER A 234 -13.98 -2.22 -10.70
C SER A 234 -13.33 -2.54 -9.35
N CYS A 235 -13.82 -1.98 -8.23
CA CYS A 235 -13.30 -2.27 -6.90
C CYS A 235 -14.27 -3.18 -6.14
N PRO A 236 -13.95 -4.47 -5.95
CA PRO A 236 -14.81 -5.43 -5.23
C PRO A 236 -14.67 -5.32 -3.71
N GLY A 237 -13.56 -4.79 -3.20
CA GLY A 237 -13.28 -4.70 -1.77
C GLY A 237 -11.88 -4.19 -1.47
N VAL A 238 -11.41 -4.43 -0.25
CA VAL A 238 -10.11 -3.97 0.24
C VAL A 238 -9.30 -5.10 0.85
N ARG A 239 -8.02 -5.15 0.52
CA ARG A 239 -7.01 -5.90 1.29
C ARG A 239 -6.56 -5.04 2.46
N VAL A 240 -6.24 -5.68 3.56
CA VAL A 240 -5.90 -4.99 4.81
C VAL A 240 -4.54 -5.43 5.28
N VAL A 241 -3.63 -4.47 5.48
CA VAL A 241 -2.30 -4.73 6.00
C VAL A 241 -2.15 -4.00 7.33
N ARG A 242 -1.75 -4.74 8.36
CA ARG A 242 -1.55 -4.23 9.72
C ARG A 242 -0.07 -4.15 10.04
N ILE A 243 0.37 -2.98 10.45
CA ILE A 243 1.73 -2.79 10.94
C ILE A 243 1.88 -3.55 12.25
N ARG A 244 2.98 -4.29 12.39
CA ARG A 244 3.24 -5.03 13.62
C ARG A 244 3.74 -4.08 14.70
N ASN A 245 2.92 -3.90 15.72
CA ASN A 245 3.35 -3.38 17.01
C ASN A 245 3.68 -4.60 17.88
N GLU A 246 4.85 -4.66 18.49
CA GLU A 246 5.06 -5.61 19.57
C GLU A 246 4.20 -5.15 20.76
N GLU A 247 3.21 -6.00 21.13
CA GLU A 247 2.48 -5.88 22.39
C GLU A 247 3.36 -6.33 23.55
#